data_2f915480290c89f980ebda6e6af9ea26
#
_entry.id   2f915480290c89f980ebda6e6af9ea26
#
_cell.length_a   1.000
_cell.length_b   1.000
_cell.length_c   1.000
_cell.angle_alpha   90.00
_cell.angle_beta   90.00
_cell.angle_gamma   90.00
#
_symmetry.space_group_name_H-M   'P 1'
#
loop_
_entity.id
_entity.type
_entity.pdbx_description
1 polymer ?
#
loop_
_entity_poly.entity_id
_entity_poly.type
_entity_poly.pdbx_seq_one_letter_code
_entity_poly.pdbx_strand_id
1 'polypeptide(L)'
;MPQIKRLKYCINNEWLASSTDKYMPVMNPSLGTQIAETPCCTQNEVDAAVQAAAAAFPEWSNTPIPQRIQLMFRFKALLDKNLEELTVLLATEMGKVIAEAKGDVLKAIEVVECACASHYLMQGDTCMNVATGYDTVCTASRSASS
;
A
#
# COMPACT_ATOMS: atom_id res chain seq x y z
N MET A 1 -17.96 -17.32 24.54
CA MET A 1 -17.63 -16.04 23.87
C MET A 1 -16.78 -16.37 22.67
N PRO A 2 -17.02 -15.83 21.47
CA PRO A 2 -16.14 -16.05 20.34
C PRO A 2 -14.74 -15.55 20.71
N GLN A 3 -13.72 -16.35 20.40
CA GLN A 3 -12.33 -15.99 20.67
C GLN A 3 -11.95 -14.82 19.75
N ILE A 4 -11.58 -13.65 20.33
CA ILE A 4 -11.16 -12.47 19.58
C ILE A 4 -9.86 -12.79 18.86
N LYS A 5 -9.83 -12.56 17.54
CA LYS A 5 -8.68 -12.85 16.69
C LYS A 5 -7.58 -11.82 16.92
N ARG A 6 -6.40 -12.25 17.34
CA ARG A 6 -5.18 -11.42 17.33
C ARG A 6 -4.58 -11.37 15.95
N LEU A 7 -4.39 -10.16 15.45
CA LEU A 7 -3.80 -9.93 14.13
C LEU A 7 -2.28 -10.09 14.19
N LYS A 8 -1.70 -10.43 13.05
CA LYS A 8 -0.26 -10.53 12.85
C LYS A 8 0.22 -9.35 12.03
N TYR A 9 1.49 -9.00 12.15
CA TYR A 9 2.17 -8.07 11.23
C TYR A 9 2.91 -8.85 10.14
N CYS A 10 3.27 -8.18 9.03
CA CYS A 10 3.92 -8.81 7.88
C CYS A 10 5.26 -8.13 7.59
N ILE A 11 6.35 -8.90 7.53
CA ILE A 11 7.67 -8.48 7.06
C ILE A 11 8.19 -9.56 6.11
N ASN A 12 8.77 -9.18 4.95
CA ASN A 12 9.33 -10.10 3.96
C ASN A 12 8.34 -11.20 3.52
N ASN A 13 7.06 -10.86 3.36
CA ASN A 13 5.96 -11.79 3.05
C ASN A 13 5.66 -12.85 4.13
N GLU A 14 6.20 -12.70 5.33
CA GLU A 14 5.92 -13.59 6.46
C GLU A 14 4.99 -12.91 7.47
N TRP A 15 3.93 -13.63 7.86
CA TRP A 15 2.99 -13.19 8.89
C TRP A 15 3.47 -13.62 10.25
N LEU A 16 3.93 -12.67 11.06
CA LEU A 16 4.55 -12.86 12.36
C LEU A 16 3.64 -12.41 13.50
N ALA A 17 3.68 -13.14 14.61
CA ALA A 17 3.05 -12.69 15.85
C ALA A 17 4.00 -11.70 16.54
N SER A 18 3.45 -10.56 17.01
CA SER A 18 4.25 -9.60 17.78
C SER A 18 4.59 -10.16 19.17
N SER A 19 5.77 -9.77 19.64
CA SER A 19 6.24 -10.04 21.00
C SER A 19 5.63 -9.09 22.05
N THR A 20 4.81 -8.13 21.62
CA THR A 20 4.15 -7.16 22.50
C THR A 20 3.06 -7.81 23.34
N ASP A 21 2.88 -7.33 24.56
CA ASP A 21 1.73 -7.59 25.40
C ASP A 21 0.59 -6.55 25.24
N LYS A 22 0.85 -5.48 24.44
CA LYS A 22 -0.08 -4.38 24.20
C LYS A 22 -0.81 -4.57 22.87
N TYR A 23 -2.13 -4.62 22.94
CA TYR A 23 -2.99 -4.73 21.76
C TYR A 23 -4.06 -3.64 21.79
N MET A 24 -4.42 -3.14 20.62
CA MET A 24 -5.54 -2.22 20.44
C MET A 24 -6.74 -2.98 19.88
N PRO A 25 -7.96 -2.71 20.36
CA PRO A 25 -9.16 -3.34 19.84
C PRO A 25 -9.50 -2.81 18.43
N VAL A 26 -9.88 -3.70 17.53
CA VAL A 26 -10.52 -3.37 16.26
C VAL A 26 -12.02 -3.53 16.48
N MET A 27 -12.77 -2.45 16.31
CA MET A 27 -14.20 -2.38 16.63
C MET A 27 -15.04 -2.43 15.36
N ASN A 28 -16.22 -3.05 15.48
CA ASN A 28 -17.33 -2.77 14.58
C ASN A 28 -18.16 -1.64 15.19
N PRO A 29 -18.08 -0.40 14.69
CA PRO A 29 -18.76 0.74 15.31
C PRO A 29 -20.29 0.66 15.18
N SER A 30 -20.80 -0.03 14.15
CA SER A 30 -22.26 -0.20 13.95
C SER A 30 -22.89 -1.10 15.01
N LEU A 31 -22.12 -2.09 15.53
CA LEU A 31 -22.60 -3.02 16.54
C LEU A 31 -22.03 -2.73 17.94
N GLY A 32 -21.03 -1.84 18.05
CA GLY A 32 -20.31 -1.58 19.29
C GLY A 32 -19.51 -2.80 19.79
N THR A 33 -19.18 -3.76 18.93
CA THR A 33 -18.51 -5.01 19.30
C THR A 33 -17.08 -5.04 18.81
N GLN A 34 -16.19 -5.65 19.58
CA GLN A 34 -14.82 -5.91 19.17
C GLN A 34 -14.76 -7.12 18.22
N ILE A 35 -14.09 -6.96 17.09
CA ILE A 35 -13.96 -7.99 16.04
C ILE A 35 -12.55 -8.59 15.96
N ALA A 36 -11.53 -7.83 16.36
CA ALA A 36 -10.14 -8.29 16.38
C ALA A 36 -9.30 -7.46 17.37
N GLU A 37 -8.03 -7.83 17.52
CA GLU A 37 -7.00 -7.06 18.22
C GLU A 37 -5.78 -6.89 17.32
N THR A 38 -5.28 -5.65 17.17
CA THR A 38 -4.05 -5.36 16.45
C THR A 38 -2.90 -5.12 17.44
N PRO A 39 -1.68 -5.67 17.19
CA PRO A 39 -0.55 -5.47 18.09
C PRO A 39 -0.01 -4.03 18.02
N CYS A 40 0.34 -3.46 19.18
CA CYS A 40 1.23 -2.31 19.24
C CYS A 40 2.67 -2.82 19.10
N CYS A 41 3.15 -2.98 17.89
CA CYS A 41 4.46 -3.54 17.61
C CYS A 41 5.57 -2.83 18.41
N THR A 42 6.57 -3.60 18.84
CA THR A 42 7.74 -3.07 19.56
C THR A 42 8.64 -2.26 18.61
N GLN A 43 9.50 -1.40 19.18
CA GLN A 43 10.48 -0.63 18.40
C GLN A 43 11.36 -1.55 17.54
N ASN A 44 11.82 -2.67 18.08
CA ASN A 44 12.66 -3.63 17.34
C ASN A 44 11.93 -4.24 16.13
N GLU A 45 10.63 -4.50 16.23
CA GLU A 45 9.81 -5.03 15.13
C GLU A 45 9.60 -3.96 14.05
N VAL A 46 9.43 -2.69 14.44
CA VAL A 46 9.34 -1.57 13.50
C VAL A 46 10.69 -1.37 12.81
N ASP A 47 11.80 -1.35 13.54
CA ASP A 47 13.14 -1.21 12.98
C ASP A 47 13.46 -2.35 12.00
N ALA A 48 13.08 -3.59 12.35
CA ALA A 48 13.25 -4.74 11.46
C ALA A 48 12.46 -4.58 10.14
N ALA A 49 11.23 -4.03 10.20
CA ALA A 49 10.42 -3.76 9.02
C ALA A 49 11.06 -2.68 8.12
N VAL A 50 11.56 -1.59 8.73
CA VAL A 50 12.27 -0.52 8.02
C VAL A 50 13.55 -1.03 7.36
N GLN A 51 14.35 -1.83 8.06
CA GLN A 51 15.58 -2.43 7.52
C GLN A 51 15.28 -3.39 6.36
N ALA A 52 14.24 -4.21 6.47
CA ALA A 52 13.81 -5.10 5.40
C ALA A 52 13.40 -4.32 4.14
N ALA A 53 12.64 -3.23 4.31
CA ALA A 53 12.25 -2.35 3.20
C ALA A 53 13.47 -1.65 2.57
N ALA A 54 14.39 -1.14 3.39
CA ALA A 54 15.62 -0.50 2.93
C ALA A 54 16.52 -1.47 2.16
N ALA A 55 16.62 -2.73 2.60
CA ALA A 55 17.38 -3.78 1.91
C ALA A 55 16.78 -4.15 0.56
N ALA A 56 15.45 -4.13 0.41
CA ALA A 56 14.78 -4.43 -0.85
C ALA A 56 14.84 -3.26 -1.87
N PHE A 57 15.02 -2.03 -1.40
CA PHE A 57 14.96 -0.83 -2.24
C PHE A 57 15.95 -0.81 -3.40
N PRO A 58 17.26 -1.16 -3.26
CA PRO A 58 18.24 -1.08 -4.35
C PRO A 58 17.85 -1.94 -5.56
N GLU A 59 17.43 -3.17 -5.34
CA GLU A 59 16.99 -4.08 -6.41
C GLU A 59 15.70 -3.58 -7.05
N TRP A 60 14.70 -3.27 -6.23
CA TRP A 60 13.42 -2.76 -6.71
C TRP A 60 13.56 -1.45 -7.50
N SER A 61 14.37 -0.52 -7.01
CA SER A 61 14.59 0.77 -7.68
C SER A 61 15.29 0.63 -9.02
N ASN A 62 16.12 -0.41 -9.22
CA ASN A 62 16.83 -0.70 -10.47
C ASN A 62 15.99 -1.57 -11.42
N THR A 63 14.90 -2.16 -10.96
CA THR A 63 14.00 -2.93 -11.83
C THR A 63 13.39 -2.00 -12.89
N PRO A 64 13.45 -2.36 -14.19
CA PRO A 64 12.87 -1.56 -15.27
C PRO A 64 11.40 -1.24 -15.05
N ILE A 65 10.97 -0.02 -15.37
CA ILE A 65 9.59 0.44 -15.18
C ILE A 65 8.57 -0.53 -15.81
N PRO A 66 8.72 -1.03 -17.06
CA PRO A 66 7.78 -1.98 -17.63
C PRO A 66 7.59 -3.26 -16.82
N GLN A 67 8.62 -3.71 -16.11
CA GLN A 67 8.52 -4.88 -15.24
C GLN A 67 7.78 -4.56 -13.92
N ARG A 68 8.04 -3.38 -13.34
CA ARG A 68 7.36 -2.94 -12.12
C ARG A 68 5.86 -2.74 -12.31
N ILE A 69 5.44 -2.17 -13.44
CA ILE A 69 4.02 -1.97 -13.74
C ILE A 69 3.26 -3.30 -13.95
N GLN A 70 3.92 -4.38 -14.36
CA GLN A 70 3.28 -5.69 -14.41
C GLN A 70 2.82 -6.17 -13.03
N LEU A 71 3.55 -5.78 -11.96
CA LEU A 71 3.10 -6.04 -10.60
C LEU A 71 1.84 -5.23 -10.27
N MET A 72 1.77 -3.96 -10.68
CA MET A 72 0.59 -3.11 -10.47
C MET A 72 -0.65 -3.66 -11.18
N PHE A 73 -0.51 -4.13 -12.43
CA PHE A 73 -1.61 -4.79 -13.14
C PHE A 73 -2.11 -6.05 -12.41
N ARG A 74 -1.20 -6.88 -11.91
CA ARG A 74 -1.59 -8.06 -11.10
C ARG A 74 -2.26 -7.66 -9.80
N PHE A 75 -1.77 -6.62 -9.14
CA PHE A 75 -2.36 -6.09 -7.92
C PHE A 75 -3.77 -5.56 -8.19
N LYS A 76 -3.96 -4.77 -9.26
CA LYS A 76 -5.29 -4.33 -9.68
C LYS A 76 -6.26 -5.48 -9.89
N ALA A 77 -5.84 -6.51 -10.63
CA ALA A 77 -6.67 -7.69 -10.88
C ALA A 77 -7.07 -8.42 -9.59
N LEU A 78 -6.21 -8.43 -8.58
CA LEU A 78 -6.52 -8.99 -7.26
C LEU A 78 -7.53 -8.11 -6.50
N LEU A 79 -7.41 -6.78 -6.57
CA LEU A 79 -8.37 -5.86 -5.97
C LEU A 79 -9.76 -6.02 -6.60
N ASP A 80 -9.84 -6.07 -7.94
CA ASP A 80 -11.10 -6.31 -8.66
C ASP A 80 -11.75 -7.63 -8.25
N LYS A 81 -10.95 -8.70 -8.17
CA LYS A 81 -11.41 -10.03 -7.77
C LYS A 81 -11.98 -10.06 -6.35
N ASN A 82 -11.39 -9.29 -5.45
CA ASN A 82 -11.76 -9.29 -4.03
C ASN A 82 -12.62 -8.07 -3.64
N LEU A 83 -13.16 -7.33 -4.61
CA LEU A 83 -13.92 -6.10 -4.40
C LEU A 83 -15.03 -6.24 -3.34
N GLU A 84 -15.83 -7.28 -3.43
CA GLU A 84 -16.96 -7.47 -2.50
C GLU A 84 -16.49 -7.80 -1.07
N GLU A 85 -15.45 -8.63 -0.93
CA GLU A 85 -14.85 -8.96 0.38
C GLU A 85 -14.25 -7.72 1.04
N LEU A 86 -13.48 -6.92 0.28
CA LEU A 86 -12.89 -5.66 0.75
C LEU A 86 -13.97 -4.65 1.13
N THR A 87 -15.05 -4.57 0.36
CA THR A 87 -16.20 -3.70 0.66
C THR A 87 -16.84 -4.05 1.99
N VAL A 88 -17.12 -5.33 2.23
CA VAL A 88 -17.73 -5.79 3.49
C VAL A 88 -16.80 -5.55 4.67
N LEU A 89 -15.51 -5.83 4.51
CA LEU A 89 -14.50 -5.59 5.55
C LEU A 89 -14.46 -4.10 5.92
N LEU A 90 -14.35 -3.22 4.93
CA LEU A 90 -14.31 -1.77 5.12
C LEU A 90 -15.58 -1.25 5.80
N ALA A 91 -16.76 -1.68 5.34
CA ALA A 91 -18.04 -1.31 5.95
C ALA A 91 -18.12 -1.77 7.42
N THR A 92 -17.60 -2.97 7.71
CA THR A 92 -17.61 -3.54 9.05
C THR A 92 -16.71 -2.77 10.03
N GLU A 93 -15.50 -2.39 9.59
CA GLU A 93 -14.54 -1.69 10.45
C GLU A 93 -14.82 -0.19 10.58
N MET A 94 -15.38 0.45 9.55
CA MET A 94 -15.64 1.89 9.54
C MET A 94 -17.10 2.26 9.87
N GLY A 95 -18.01 1.28 9.89
CA GLY A 95 -19.45 1.55 10.10
C GLY A 95 -20.13 2.27 8.97
N LYS A 96 -19.58 2.24 7.76
CA LYS A 96 -20.15 2.86 6.56
C LYS A 96 -21.27 2.02 5.95
N VAL A 97 -22.15 2.67 5.18
CA VAL A 97 -23.09 1.97 4.31
C VAL A 97 -22.31 1.22 3.22
N ILE A 98 -22.76 0.04 2.85
CA ILE A 98 -22.08 -0.82 1.87
C ILE A 98 -21.81 -0.09 0.55
N ALA A 99 -22.75 0.73 0.07
CA ALA A 99 -22.57 1.47 -1.19
C ALA A 99 -21.42 2.49 -1.12
N GLU A 100 -21.24 3.19 0.02
CA GLU A 100 -20.14 4.12 0.23
C GLU A 100 -18.81 3.40 0.38
N ALA A 101 -18.77 2.31 1.16
CA ALA A 101 -17.59 1.47 1.32
C ALA A 101 -17.12 0.91 -0.03
N LYS A 102 -18.05 0.49 -0.91
CA LYS A 102 -17.74 0.06 -2.27
C LYS A 102 -17.14 1.19 -3.10
N GLY A 103 -17.67 2.40 -2.98
CA GLY A 103 -17.12 3.60 -3.62
C GLY A 103 -15.67 3.88 -3.22
N ASP A 104 -15.34 3.74 -1.93
CA ASP A 104 -13.97 3.93 -1.43
C ASP A 104 -13.00 2.88 -2.00
N VAL A 105 -13.41 1.59 -2.05
CA VAL A 105 -12.58 0.53 -2.65
C VAL A 105 -12.38 0.76 -4.15
N LEU A 106 -13.44 1.17 -4.88
CA LEU A 106 -13.33 1.52 -6.30
C LEU A 106 -12.37 2.69 -6.51
N LYS A 107 -12.41 3.70 -5.63
CA LYS A 107 -11.47 4.83 -5.68
C LYS A 107 -10.02 4.38 -5.44
N ALA A 108 -9.78 3.44 -4.54
CA ALA A 108 -8.46 2.85 -4.36
C ALA A 108 -7.99 2.10 -5.62
N ILE A 109 -8.88 1.38 -6.30
CA ILE A 109 -8.58 0.70 -7.57
C ILE A 109 -8.19 1.72 -8.66
N GLU A 110 -8.92 2.84 -8.79
CA GLU A 110 -8.58 3.92 -9.72
C GLU A 110 -7.17 4.49 -9.48
N VAL A 111 -6.75 4.63 -8.21
CA VAL A 111 -5.38 5.06 -7.87
C VAL A 111 -4.34 4.05 -8.35
N VAL A 112 -4.61 2.75 -8.19
CA VAL A 112 -3.72 1.69 -8.72
C VAL A 112 -3.69 1.71 -10.26
N GLU A 113 -4.80 1.99 -10.94
CA GLU A 113 -4.83 2.20 -12.40
C GLU A 113 -3.92 3.36 -12.84
N CYS A 114 -3.95 4.48 -12.11
CA CYS A 114 -3.01 5.58 -12.36
C CYS A 114 -1.55 5.12 -12.19
N ALA A 115 -1.26 4.30 -11.18
CA ALA A 115 0.09 3.74 -11.00
C ALA A 115 0.51 2.82 -12.15
N CYS A 116 -0.42 2.14 -12.82
CA CYS A 116 -0.13 1.35 -14.04
C CYS A 116 0.36 2.23 -15.21
N ALA A 117 0.00 3.52 -15.24
CA ALA A 117 0.46 4.47 -16.24
C ALA A 117 1.81 5.14 -15.90
N SER A 118 2.48 4.72 -14.84
CA SER A 118 3.70 5.39 -14.32
C SER A 118 4.85 5.48 -15.33
N HIS A 119 4.91 4.61 -16.35
CA HIS A 119 5.94 4.69 -17.39
C HIS A 119 5.84 5.99 -18.21
N TYR A 120 4.66 6.55 -18.41
CA TYR A 120 4.50 7.86 -19.05
C TYR A 120 4.87 8.99 -18.08
N LEU A 121 4.47 8.87 -16.81
CA LEU A 121 4.75 9.89 -15.80
C LEU A 121 6.25 10.04 -15.48
N MET A 122 7.04 8.99 -15.75
CA MET A 122 8.48 8.96 -15.45
C MET A 122 9.37 9.24 -16.68
N GLN A 123 8.81 9.63 -17.83
CA GLN A 123 9.60 9.92 -19.03
C GLN A 123 10.44 11.20 -18.89
N GLY A 124 10.00 12.15 -18.08
CA GLY A 124 10.60 13.48 -17.99
C GLY A 124 10.30 14.35 -19.24
N ASP A 125 10.81 15.56 -19.23
CA ASP A 125 10.58 16.56 -20.28
C ASP A 125 11.90 17.08 -20.81
N THR A 126 11.93 17.44 -22.10
CA THR A 126 13.08 18.06 -22.72
C THR A 126 12.62 19.31 -23.47
N CYS A 127 13.31 20.44 -23.28
CA CYS A 127 13.07 21.63 -24.04
C CYS A 127 14.39 22.03 -24.72
N MET A 128 14.39 22.01 -26.06
CA MET A 128 15.54 22.35 -26.86
C MET A 128 15.58 23.87 -27.12
N ASN A 129 16.79 24.44 -27.12
CA ASN A 129 17.05 25.82 -27.49
C ASN A 129 16.24 26.86 -26.71
N VAL A 130 16.13 26.66 -25.38
CA VAL A 130 15.45 27.60 -24.45
C VAL A 130 16.15 28.95 -24.38
N ALA A 131 17.45 28.98 -24.70
CA ALA A 131 18.26 30.16 -25.00
C ALA A 131 19.35 29.75 -26.01
N THR A 132 20.04 30.72 -26.61
CA THR A 132 21.11 30.45 -27.60
C THR A 132 22.18 29.49 -27.04
N GLY A 133 22.21 28.24 -27.52
CA GLY A 133 23.15 27.20 -27.08
C GLY A 133 22.79 26.50 -25.77
N TYR A 134 21.55 26.63 -25.27
CA TYR A 134 21.09 25.97 -24.04
C TYR A 134 19.87 25.11 -24.30
N ASP A 135 19.97 23.84 -23.88
CA ASP A 135 18.87 22.88 -23.79
C ASP A 135 18.57 22.55 -22.30
N THR A 136 17.32 22.27 -22.00
CA THR A 136 16.95 21.79 -20.66
C THR A 136 16.42 20.38 -20.74
N VAL A 137 16.83 19.55 -19.78
CA VAL A 137 16.34 18.17 -19.60
C VAL A 137 15.86 18.00 -18.17
N CYS A 138 14.60 17.63 -18.02
CA CYS A 138 14.02 17.25 -16.72
C CYS A 138 13.97 15.72 -16.66
N THR A 139 14.57 15.13 -15.64
CA THR A 139 14.55 13.68 -15.42
C THR A 139 13.85 13.36 -14.11
N ALA A 140 12.96 12.37 -14.12
CA ALA A 140 12.40 11.82 -12.90
C ALA A 140 13.43 10.91 -12.22
N SER A 141 13.87 11.28 -11.01
CA SER A 141 14.78 10.47 -10.22
C SER A 141 14.05 9.67 -9.14
N ARG A 142 14.66 8.57 -8.72
CA ARG A 142 14.17 7.75 -7.62
C ARG A 142 14.69 8.33 -6.31
N SER A 143 13.81 8.47 -5.31
CA SER A 143 14.23 8.77 -3.95
C SER A 143 13.72 7.68 -3.02
N ALA A 144 14.59 7.23 -2.10
CA ALA A 144 14.12 6.54 -0.91
C ALA A 144 13.64 7.63 0.07
N SER A 145 12.43 7.49 0.61
CA SER A 145 12.07 8.28 1.78
C SER A 145 12.96 7.83 2.94
N SER A 146 13.77 8.73 3.45
CA SER A 146 14.51 8.56 4.70
C SER A 146 13.55 8.55 5.87
#